data_59a87480413bc9ac48f22a6e4ddf1223
#
_entry.id   59a87480413bc9ac48f22a6e4ddf1223
#
_cell.length_a   1.000
_cell.length_b   1.000
_cell.length_c   1.000
_cell.angle_alpha   90.00
_cell.angle_beta   90.00
_cell.angle_gamma   90.00
#
_symmetry.space_group_name_H-M   'P 1'
#
loop_
_entity.id
_entity.type
_entity.pdbx_description
1 polymer ?
#
loop_
_entity_poly.entity_id
_entity_poly.type
_entity_poly.pdbx_seq_one_letter_code
_entity_poly.pdbx_strand_id
1 'polypeptide(L)'
;MAKVGVITFSDGRPHVHQELLSMNLQFQNNLAKKLEEAGHEVVVADELPWTNETAVKAGKKMQLNDVDCTIFNYAIWAWPHFTVLAAQFAPPPYLCLSNINPGYPGLVGMLASSGALANIGMPYWRISGEIKDEKVWKKVNTFINAASCVKSLRGETFGCFGGRPMGMYTATVGADVWAKIFGVDVEHIDQWEIVRKAQTIPQEKVEKAFLWCEENVGKIMYDGKQLTPEILKRQIASYYAVKEICEEMHLDFCGIKGQPELTNNFCTMDIAEAFLNDPYDFDGPKEPIVCATEADMDAALTMEIMKKLAKTPVLFADVRHWHDDYQILDLCNSGQHATYFAGASFHYQDNLPKVIFYPESFYFLAGGAAIHHLAHPGKVTLARLGRKNGCYWMAILTGEFVQFDDKTNQEIMTRTQIEWPHAFCKLDTSIDNFIQKFPCNHVHAVYGDYIEELKTVCEILGIEWEVI
;
A
#
# COMPACT_ATOMS: atom_id res chain seq x y z
N MET A 1 -9.83 -8.59 -1.03
CA MET A 1 -11.00 -9.10 -1.78
C MET A 1 -11.59 -7.92 -2.53
N ALA A 2 -11.75 -8.03 -3.85
CA ALA A 2 -12.33 -6.98 -4.69
C ALA A 2 -13.78 -7.33 -5.05
N LYS A 3 -14.61 -6.32 -5.32
CA LYS A 3 -15.95 -6.48 -5.86
C LYS A 3 -15.95 -6.14 -7.36
N VAL A 4 -16.09 -7.16 -8.20
CA VAL A 4 -15.86 -7.06 -9.65
C VAL A 4 -17.17 -7.13 -10.42
N GLY A 5 -17.45 -6.09 -11.22
CA GLY A 5 -18.57 -6.10 -12.16
C GLY A 5 -18.20 -6.82 -13.47
N VAL A 6 -19.07 -7.68 -13.96
CA VAL A 6 -18.88 -8.38 -15.24
C VAL A 6 -20.09 -8.13 -16.15
N ILE A 7 -19.84 -7.56 -17.33
CA ILE A 7 -20.84 -7.36 -18.38
C ILE A 7 -20.34 -8.04 -19.66
N THR A 8 -20.98 -9.13 -20.06
CA THR A 8 -20.66 -9.84 -21.30
C THR A 8 -21.63 -9.41 -22.39
N PHE A 9 -21.12 -8.75 -23.41
CA PHE A 9 -21.94 -8.21 -24.50
C PHE A 9 -22.28 -9.23 -25.57
N SER A 10 -23.41 -9.03 -26.23
CA SER A 10 -23.91 -9.85 -27.32
C SER A 10 -24.15 -9.04 -28.59
N ASP A 11 -24.39 -9.74 -29.70
CA ASP A 11 -24.73 -9.13 -31.00
C ASP A 11 -26.15 -8.52 -30.96
N GLY A 12 -26.31 -7.30 -31.49
CA GLY A 12 -27.60 -6.61 -31.55
C GLY A 12 -28.61 -7.19 -32.55
N ARG A 13 -28.24 -8.18 -33.36
CA ARG A 13 -29.16 -8.90 -34.27
C ARG A 13 -29.87 -10.01 -33.52
N PRO A 14 -31.21 -10.00 -33.44
CA PRO A 14 -31.96 -10.95 -32.58
C PRO A 14 -31.62 -12.42 -32.85
N HIS A 15 -31.51 -12.81 -34.13
CA HIS A 15 -31.22 -14.19 -34.49
C HIS A 15 -29.79 -14.61 -34.12
N VAL A 16 -28.81 -13.71 -34.21
CA VAL A 16 -27.42 -14.00 -33.83
C VAL A 16 -27.29 -14.07 -32.29
N HIS A 17 -27.95 -13.15 -31.58
CA HIS A 17 -28.00 -13.18 -30.12
C HIS A 17 -28.58 -14.52 -29.63
N GLN A 18 -29.73 -14.97 -30.21
CA GLN A 18 -30.38 -16.21 -29.83
C GLN A 18 -29.54 -17.44 -30.12
N GLU A 19 -28.91 -17.50 -31.30
CA GLU A 19 -28.05 -18.60 -31.72
C GLU A 19 -26.84 -18.79 -30.83
N LEU A 20 -26.20 -17.69 -30.42
CA LEU A 20 -24.95 -17.70 -29.64
C LEU A 20 -25.16 -17.51 -28.11
N LEU A 21 -26.42 -17.45 -27.67
CA LEU A 21 -26.73 -17.15 -26.26
C LEU A 21 -26.08 -18.12 -25.28
N SER A 22 -26.24 -19.42 -25.52
CA SER A 22 -25.72 -20.48 -24.64
C SER A 22 -24.19 -20.42 -24.49
N MET A 23 -23.52 -20.28 -25.63
CA MET A 23 -22.06 -20.17 -25.67
C MET A 23 -21.55 -18.89 -24.94
N ASN A 24 -22.20 -17.77 -25.21
CA ASN A 24 -21.81 -16.48 -24.63
C ASN A 24 -22.04 -16.45 -23.10
N LEU A 25 -23.12 -17.07 -22.61
CA LEU A 25 -23.35 -17.31 -21.18
C LEU A 25 -22.26 -18.20 -20.56
N GLN A 26 -21.81 -19.23 -21.31
CA GLN A 26 -20.73 -20.09 -20.83
C GLN A 26 -19.42 -19.28 -20.61
N PHE A 27 -19.06 -18.37 -21.52
CA PHE A 27 -17.91 -17.48 -21.34
C PHE A 27 -18.07 -16.57 -20.13
N GLN A 28 -19.24 -15.99 -19.91
CA GLN A 28 -19.54 -15.19 -18.73
C GLN A 28 -19.35 -16.01 -17.44
N ASN A 29 -19.97 -17.19 -17.38
CA ASN A 29 -19.95 -18.05 -16.20
C ASN A 29 -18.53 -18.56 -15.89
N ASN A 30 -17.73 -18.88 -16.91
CA ASN A 30 -16.34 -19.28 -16.73
C ASN A 30 -15.49 -18.14 -16.15
N LEU A 31 -15.70 -16.91 -16.60
CA LEU A 31 -15.02 -15.74 -16.04
C LEU A 31 -15.46 -15.47 -14.59
N ALA A 32 -16.76 -15.45 -14.33
CA ALA A 32 -17.31 -15.24 -13.00
C ALA A 32 -16.77 -16.28 -12.00
N LYS A 33 -16.82 -17.56 -12.37
CA LYS A 33 -16.29 -18.65 -11.55
C LYS A 33 -14.79 -18.49 -11.25
N LYS A 34 -13.98 -18.13 -12.25
CA LYS A 34 -12.53 -17.93 -12.05
C LYS A 34 -12.24 -16.77 -11.10
N LEU A 35 -13.04 -15.70 -11.16
CA LEU A 35 -12.96 -14.57 -10.24
C LEU A 35 -13.35 -14.97 -8.81
N GLU A 36 -14.43 -15.72 -8.64
CA GLU A 36 -14.89 -16.25 -7.34
C GLU A 36 -13.86 -17.21 -6.72
N GLU A 37 -13.27 -18.11 -7.53
CA GLU A 37 -12.19 -19.02 -7.11
C GLU A 37 -10.94 -18.26 -6.66
N ALA A 38 -10.72 -17.05 -7.17
CA ALA A 38 -9.65 -16.14 -6.72
C ALA A 38 -10.02 -15.31 -5.48
N GLY A 39 -11.21 -15.50 -4.93
CA GLY A 39 -11.68 -14.85 -3.70
C GLY A 39 -12.29 -13.46 -3.91
N HIS A 40 -12.70 -13.11 -5.14
CA HIS A 40 -13.42 -11.86 -5.42
C HIS A 40 -14.93 -12.03 -5.27
N GLU A 41 -15.64 -10.95 -4.89
CA GLU A 41 -17.08 -10.84 -5.01
C GLU A 41 -17.42 -10.46 -6.46
N VAL A 42 -18.33 -11.19 -7.10
CA VAL A 42 -18.63 -10.99 -8.52
C VAL A 42 -20.08 -10.57 -8.74
N VAL A 43 -20.27 -9.47 -9.44
CA VAL A 43 -21.57 -8.96 -9.85
C VAL A 43 -21.69 -9.12 -11.36
N VAL A 44 -22.54 -10.04 -11.82
CA VAL A 44 -22.84 -10.23 -13.25
C VAL A 44 -24.11 -9.49 -13.66
N ALA A 45 -24.18 -9.03 -14.92
CA ALA A 45 -25.42 -8.50 -15.50
C ALA A 45 -26.52 -9.57 -15.53
N ASP A 46 -27.79 -9.18 -15.32
CA ASP A 46 -28.92 -10.13 -15.26
C ASP A 46 -29.18 -10.82 -16.58
N GLU A 47 -28.86 -10.14 -17.66
CA GLU A 47 -28.94 -10.65 -19.03
C GLU A 47 -27.76 -10.11 -19.85
N LEU A 48 -27.42 -10.82 -20.93
CA LEU A 48 -26.37 -10.36 -21.85
C LEU A 48 -26.87 -9.13 -22.63
N PRO A 49 -26.22 -7.95 -22.52
CA PRO A 49 -26.62 -6.78 -23.29
C PRO A 49 -26.56 -7.00 -24.80
N TRP A 50 -27.72 -6.86 -25.48
CA TRP A 50 -27.90 -6.97 -26.93
C TRP A 50 -28.84 -5.90 -27.51
N THR A 51 -29.35 -5.02 -26.65
CA THR A 51 -30.16 -3.83 -26.98
C THR A 51 -29.63 -2.63 -26.13
N ASN A 52 -30.04 -1.43 -26.53
CA ASN A 52 -29.72 -0.22 -25.75
C ASN A 52 -30.26 -0.31 -24.32
N GLU A 53 -31.47 -0.80 -24.15
CA GLU A 53 -32.12 -0.92 -22.83
C GLU A 53 -31.36 -1.89 -21.94
N THR A 54 -31.00 -3.07 -22.43
CA THR A 54 -30.25 -4.08 -21.63
C THR A 54 -28.85 -3.64 -21.30
N ALA A 55 -28.18 -2.86 -22.18
CA ALA A 55 -26.87 -2.24 -21.91
C ALA A 55 -26.95 -1.21 -20.76
N VAL A 56 -27.96 -0.35 -20.78
CA VAL A 56 -28.20 0.62 -19.69
C VAL A 56 -28.52 -0.08 -18.37
N LYS A 57 -29.37 -1.11 -18.39
CA LYS A 57 -29.69 -1.91 -17.18
C LYS A 57 -28.45 -2.55 -16.58
N ALA A 58 -27.59 -3.14 -17.42
CA ALA A 58 -26.34 -3.77 -16.97
C ALA A 58 -25.41 -2.74 -16.30
N GLY A 59 -25.20 -1.58 -16.90
CA GLY A 59 -24.40 -0.51 -16.31
C GLY A 59 -24.95 -0.02 -14.96
N LYS A 60 -26.26 0.20 -14.88
CA LYS A 60 -26.94 0.60 -13.62
C LYS A 60 -26.81 -0.46 -12.53
N LYS A 61 -26.88 -1.75 -12.89
CA LYS A 61 -26.66 -2.83 -11.92
C LYS A 61 -25.27 -2.76 -11.32
N MET A 62 -24.21 -2.53 -12.10
CA MET A 62 -22.84 -2.36 -11.58
C MET A 62 -22.76 -1.15 -10.64
N GLN A 63 -23.38 -0.04 -11.01
CA GLN A 63 -23.41 1.18 -10.17
C GLN A 63 -24.11 0.94 -8.82
N LEU A 64 -25.27 0.30 -8.82
CA LEU A 64 -26.05 0.01 -7.61
C LEU A 64 -25.33 -0.95 -6.65
N ASN A 65 -24.44 -1.78 -7.17
CA ASN A 65 -23.62 -2.69 -6.37
C ASN A 65 -22.28 -2.11 -5.97
N ASP A 66 -21.96 -0.88 -6.35
CA ASP A 66 -20.73 -0.18 -6.01
C ASP A 66 -19.45 -1.02 -6.25
N VAL A 67 -19.33 -1.58 -7.46
CA VAL A 67 -18.19 -2.44 -7.83
C VAL A 67 -16.88 -1.64 -7.87
N ASP A 68 -15.74 -2.30 -7.59
CA ASP A 68 -14.41 -1.67 -7.61
C ASP A 68 -13.92 -1.40 -9.02
N CYS A 69 -14.32 -2.26 -9.97
CA CYS A 69 -14.04 -2.12 -11.40
C CYS A 69 -15.09 -2.85 -12.22
N THR A 70 -15.15 -2.54 -13.52
CA THR A 70 -16.06 -3.23 -14.44
C THR A 70 -15.26 -3.92 -15.55
N ILE A 71 -15.46 -5.24 -15.72
CA ILE A 71 -14.93 -6.02 -16.83
C ILE A 71 -15.99 -6.08 -17.92
N PHE A 72 -15.69 -5.49 -19.07
CA PHE A 72 -16.43 -5.63 -20.31
C PHE A 72 -15.90 -6.83 -21.08
N ASN A 73 -16.66 -7.93 -21.08
CA ASN A 73 -16.24 -9.22 -21.63
C ASN A 73 -16.83 -9.43 -23.04
N TYR A 74 -15.97 -9.81 -24.00
CA TYR A 74 -16.30 -10.00 -25.39
C TYR A 74 -15.92 -11.40 -25.86
N ALA A 75 -16.87 -12.30 -25.88
CA ALA A 75 -16.70 -13.63 -26.45
C ALA A 75 -17.02 -13.67 -27.94
N ILE A 76 -17.86 -12.73 -28.42
CA ILE A 76 -18.32 -12.62 -29.80
C ILE A 76 -18.25 -11.16 -30.28
N TRP A 77 -18.62 -10.93 -31.53
CA TRP A 77 -18.95 -9.60 -32.02
C TRP A 77 -20.12 -9.00 -31.22
N ALA A 78 -19.91 -7.80 -30.70
CA ALA A 78 -20.97 -7.03 -30.04
C ALA A 78 -21.01 -5.60 -30.63
N TRP A 79 -22.18 -5.00 -30.62
CA TRP A 79 -22.29 -3.63 -31.13
C TRP A 79 -21.63 -2.64 -30.18
N PRO A 80 -20.64 -1.86 -30.65
CA PRO A 80 -19.79 -1.05 -29.78
C PRO A 80 -20.50 -0.04 -28.88
N HIS A 81 -21.62 0.52 -29.36
CA HIS A 81 -22.38 1.49 -28.57
C HIS A 81 -23.04 0.90 -27.31
N PHE A 82 -23.25 -0.43 -27.22
CA PHE A 82 -23.74 -1.04 -25.98
C PHE A 82 -22.73 -0.87 -24.84
N THR A 83 -21.43 -0.98 -25.13
CA THR A 83 -20.38 -0.70 -24.17
C THR A 83 -20.39 0.76 -23.72
N VAL A 84 -20.54 1.69 -24.65
CA VAL A 84 -20.65 3.13 -24.35
C VAL A 84 -21.85 3.43 -23.45
N LEU A 85 -23.02 2.82 -23.74
CA LEU A 85 -24.23 3.00 -22.93
C LEU A 85 -24.09 2.41 -21.53
N ALA A 86 -23.49 1.23 -21.40
CA ALA A 86 -23.22 0.63 -20.09
C ALA A 86 -22.23 1.46 -19.28
N ALA A 87 -21.16 1.97 -19.91
CA ALA A 87 -20.13 2.77 -19.28
C ALA A 87 -20.61 4.14 -18.77
N GLN A 88 -21.79 4.64 -19.23
CA GLN A 88 -22.39 5.85 -18.65
C GLN A 88 -22.79 5.67 -17.18
N PHE A 89 -22.96 4.43 -16.73
CA PHE A 89 -23.43 4.09 -15.38
C PHE A 89 -22.43 3.20 -14.61
N ALA A 90 -21.85 2.21 -15.30
CA ALA A 90 -20.93 1.26 -14.67
C ALA A 90 -19.70 2.00 -14.08
N PRO A 91 -19.28 1.67 -12.85
CA PRO A 91 -18.10 2.27 -12.25
C PRO A 91 -16.81 1.95 -13.00
N PRO A 92 -15.94 2.94 -13.26
CA PRO A 92 -14.56 2.71 -13.72
C PRO A 92 -13.67 2.21 -12.55
N PRO A 93 -12.45 1.68 -12.84
CA PRO A 93 -11.81 1.54 -14.15
C PRO A 93 -12.40 0.39 -14.98
N TYR A 94 -12.24 0.48 -16.32
CA TYR A 94 -12.79 -0.51 -17.24
C TYR A 94 -11.71 -1.41 -17.80
N LEU A 95 -11.91 -2.73 -17.69
CA LEU A 95 -11.13 -3.75 -18.39
C LEU A 95 -11.94 -4.32 -19.54
N CYS A 96 -11.51 -4.08 -20.78
CA CYS A 96 -12.03 -4.77 -21.96
C CYS A 96 -11.28 -6.10 -22.08
N LEU A 97 -11.99 -7.22 -21.88
CA LEU A 97 -11.45 -8.57 -21.93
C LEU A 97 -12.02 -9.33 -23.11
N SER A 98 -11.16 -9.91 -23.94
CA SER A 98 -11.58 -10.81 -25.02
C SER A 98 -10.95 -12.19 -24.85
N ASN A 99 -11.79 -13.21 -24.79
CA ASN A 99 -11.34 -14.58 -24.90
C ASN A 99 -11.08 -14.91 -26.37
N ILE A 100 -9.85 -15.27 -26.71
CA ILE A 100 -9.49 -15.65 -28.06
C ILE A 100 -10.03 -17.06 -28.31
N ASN A 101 -11.02 -17.14 -29.24
CA ASN A 101 -11.51 -18.41 -29.71
C ASN A 101 -11.54 -18.36 -31.26
N PRO A 102 -10.83 -19.27 -31.97
CA PRO A 102 -10.82 -19.25 -33.45
C PRO A 102 -12.20 -19.27 -34.10
N GLY A 103 -13.19 -19.83 -33.42
CA GLY A 103 -14.55 -19.91 -33.93
C GLY A 103 -15.43 -18.66 -33.74
N TYR A 104 -14.99 -17.69 -32.89
CA TYR A 104 -15.82 -16.55 -32.52
C TYR A 104 -15.05 -15.24 -32.53
N PRO A 105 -15.63 -14.13 -33.04
CA PRO A 105 -14.93 -12.86 -33.26
C PRO A 105 -14.94 -11.95 -32.02
N GLY A 106 -14.56 -12.44 -30.84
CA GLY A 106 -14.50 -11.66 -29.60
C GLY A 106 -13.48 -10.53 -29.67
N LEU A 107 -12.32 -10.78 -30.26
CA LEU A 107 -11.26 -9.78 -30.38
C LEU A 107 -11.72 -8.55 -31.18
N VAL A 108 -12.41 -8.73 -32.30
CA VAL A 108 -12.93 -7.59 -33.08
C VAL A 108 -14.02 -6.84 -32.31
N GLY A 109 -14.85 -7.53 -31.53
CA GLY A 109 -15.84 -6.92 -30.64
C GLY A 109 -15.18 -6.03 -29.58
N MET A 110 -14.14 -6.54 -28.89
CA MET A 110 -13.36 -5.80 -27.91
C MET A 110 -12.70 -4.55 -28.53
N LEU A 111 -12.02 -4.69 -29.66
CA LEU A 111 -11.32 -3.59 -30.31
C LEU A 111 -12.27 -2.47 -30.77
N ALA A 112 -13.41 -2.84 -31.38
CA ALA A 112 -14.42 -1.90 -31.79
C ALA A 112 -15.05 -1.15 -30.60
N SER A 113 -15.40 -1.87 -29.55
CA SER A 113 -16.02 -1.31 -28.33
C SER A 113 -15.06 -0.40 -27.55
N SER A 114 -13.82 -0.83 -27.36
CA SER A 114 -12.82 0.00 -26.69
C SER A 114 -12.39 1.20 -27.54
N GLY A 115 -12.41 1.11 -28.87
CA GLY A 115 -12.28 2.24 -29.77
C GLY A 115 -13.41 3.27 -29.59
N ALA A 116 -14.65 2.79 -29.36
CA ALA A 116 -15.77 3.68 -29.08
C ALA A 116 -15.62 4.40 -27.71
N LEU A 117 -15.07 3.73 -26.67
CA LEU A 117 -14.72 4.39 -25.40
C LEU A 117 -13.65 5.45 -25.59
N ALA A 118 -12.61 5.16 -26.39
CA ALA A 118 -11.55 6.11 -26.71
C ALA A 118 -12.11 7.38 -27.39
N ASN A 119 -13.04 7.23 -28.33
CA ASN A 119 -13.65 8.37 -29.03
C ASN A 119 -14.39 9.34 -28.12
N ILE A 120 -14.84 8.89 -26.94
CA ILE A 120 -15.53 9.74 -25.96
C ILE A 120 -14.65 10.05 -24.73
N GLY A 121 -13.35 9.72 -24.80
CA GLY A 121 -12.37 10.07 -23.76
C GLY A 121 -12.49 9.23 -22.47
N MET A 122 -13.14 8.08 -22.50
CA MET A 122 -13.20 7.15 -21.36
C MET A 122 -11.97 6.25 -21.33
N PRO A 123 -11.16 6.27 -20.25
CA PRO A 123 -10.01 5.40 -20.12
C PRO A 123 -10.41 3.93 -19.95
N TYR A 124 -9.64 3.04 -20.53
CA TYR A 124 -9.84 1.60 -20.45
C TYR A 124 -8.53 0.83 -20.59
N TRP A 125 -8.53 -0.41 -20.12
CA TRP A 125 -7.44 -1.38 -20.32
C TRP A 125 -7.92 -2.51 -21.24
N ARG A 126 -6.99 -3.16 -21.92
CA ARG A 126 -7.26 -4.28 -22.81
C ARG A 126 -6.44 -5.49 -22.41
N ILE A 127 -7.12 -6.63 -22.21
CA ILE A 127 -6.46 -7.93 -22.08
C ILE A 127 -7.14 -8.90 -23.05
N SER A 128 -6.32 -9.70 -23.74
CA SER A 128 -6.80 -10.69 -24.71
C SER A 128 -6.13 -12.02 -24.48
N GLY A 129 -6.90 -13.10 -24.46
CA GLY A 129 -6.44 -14.47 -24.27
C GLY A 129 -7.41 -15.32 -23.46
N GLU A 130 -7.08 -16.60 -23.35
CA GLU A 130 -7.85 -17.54 -22.53
C GLU A 130 -7.58 -17.30 -21.04
N ILE A 131 -8.63 -17.12 -20.25
CA ILE A 131 -8.53 -16.86 -18.79
C ILE A 131 -7.94 -18.02 -17.99
N LYS A 132 -7.87 -19.23 -18.58
CA LYS A 132 -7.17 -20.38 -17.99
C LYS A 132 -5.65 -20.33 -18.19
N ASP A 133 -5.14 -19.47 -19.08
CA ASP A 133 -3.72 -19.20 -19.24
C ASP A 133 -3.25 -18.34 -18.04
N GLU A 134 -2.29 -18.85 -17.28
CA GLU A 134 -1.77 -18.19 -16.08
C GLU A 134 -1.18 -16.79 -16.36
N LYS A 135 -0.60 -16.59 -17.56
CA LYS A 135 -0.08 -15.27 -17.96
C LYS A 135 -1.19 -14.24 -18.20
N VAL A 136 -2.28 -14.68 -18.80
CA VAL A 136 -3.48 -13.86 -19.02
C VAL A 136 -4.15 -13.58 -17.69
N TRP A 137 -4.32 -14.61 -16.87
CA TRP A 137 -4.91 -14.50 -15.55
C TRP A 137 -4.13 -13.55 -14.64
N LYS A 138 -2.79 -13.65 -14.61
CA LYS A 138 -1.94 -12.72 -13.84
C LYS A 138 -2.25 -11.27 -14.20
N LYS A 139 -2.38 -10.94 -15.51
CA LYS A 139 -2.70 -9.56 -15.95
C LYS A 139 -4.07 -9.10 -15.48
N VAL A 140 -5.08 -9.99 -15.57
CA VAL A 140 -6.45 -9.69 -15.10
C VAL A 140 -6.46 -9.43 -13.61
N ASN A 141 -5.77 -10.27 -12.84
CA ASN A 141 -5.70 -10.15 -11.38
C ASN A 141 -4.93 -8.90 -10.94
N THR A 142 -3.81 -8.57 -11.60
CA THR A 142 -3.07 -7.32 -11.41
C THR A 142 -3.97 -6.10 -11.60
N PHE A 143 -4.75 -6.05 -12.69
CA PHE A 143 -5.69 -4.95 -12.92
C PHE A 143 -6.74 -4.85 -11.80
N ILE A 144 -7.34 -5.97 -11.39
CA ILE A 144 -8.37 -6.00 -10.34
C ILE A 144 -7.80 -5.53 -9.00
N ASN A 145 -6.62 -6.02 -8.63
CA ASN A 145 -5.96 -5.62 -7.37
C ASN A 145 -5.63 -4.13 -7.35
N ALA A 146 -5.11 -3.59 -8.45
CA ALA A 146 -4.84 -2.16 -8.59
C ALA A 146 -6.13 -1.32 -8.53
N ALA A 147 -7.19 -1.75 -9.21
CA ALA A 147 -8.49 -1.08 -9.19
C ALA A 147 -9.11 -1.06 -7.79
N SER A 148 -9.09 -2.19 -7.09
CA SER A 148 -9.58 -2.30 -5.71
C SER A 148 -8.73 -1.46 -4.74
N CYS A 149 -7.41 -1.41 -4.93
CA CYS A 149 -6.53 -0.54 -4.16
C CYS A 149 -6.94 0.94 -4.33
N VAL A 150 -7.08 1.43 -5.56
CA VAL A 150 -7.48 2.82 -5.82
C VAL A 150 -8.89 3.12 -5.30
N LYS A 151 -9.83 2.18 -5.46
CA LYS A 151 -11.19 2.35 -4.93
C LYS A 151 -11.18 2.46 -3.41
N SER A 152 -10.37 1.66 -2.72
CA SER A 152 -10.31 1.61 -1.26
C SER A 152 -9.59 2.80 -0.62
N LEU A 153 -8.86 3.62 -1.38
CA LEU A 153 -8.30 4.88 -0.89
C LEU A 153 -9.37 5.98 -0.78
N ARG A 154 -10.42 5.91 -1.61
CA ARG A 154 -11.42 6.97 -1.67
C ARG A 154 -12.26 7.02 -0.40
N GLY A 155 -12.23 8.19 0.24
CA GLY A 155 -12.93 8.45 1.50
C GLY A 155 -12.10 8.12 2.74
N GLU A 156 -10.86 7.68 2.58
CA GLU A 156 -9.93 7.56 3.71
C GLU A 156 -9.48 8.93 4.21
N THR A 157 -9.11 8.99 5.48
CA THR A 157 -8.60 10.18 6.15
C THR A 157 -7.23 9.92 6.73
N PHE A 158 -6.27 10.75 6.36
CA PHE A 158 -4.93 10.76 6.93
C PHE A 158 -4.84 11.69 8.13
N GLY A 159 -4.35 11.21 9.27
CA GLY A 159 -4.06 12.00 10.45
C GLY A 159 -2.63 12.57 10.41
N CYS A 160 -2.48 13.88 10.20
CA CYS A 160 -1.20 14.57 10.23
C CYS A 160 -0.91 15.13 11.62
N PHE A 161 -0.17 14.41 12.47
CA PHE A 161 0.22 14.88 13.80
C PHE A 161 1.41 15.83 13.71
N GLY A 162 1.15 17.11 13.84
CA GLY A 162 2.14 18.17 13.74
C GLY A 162 2.08 18.88 12.38
N GLY A 163 3.18 19.05 11.73
CA GLY A 163 3.26 19.75 10.46
C GLY A 163 4.56 19.40 9.73
N ARG A 164 5.06 20.28 8.86
CA ARG A 164 6.29 20.03 8.13
C ARG A 164 7.48 19.84 9.04
N PRO A 165 8.12 18.66 9.08
CA PRO A 165 9.28 18.38 9.89
C PRO A 165 10.53 18.98 9.25
N MET A 166 11.42 19.54 10.04
CA MET A 166 12.80 19.96 9.69
C MET A 166 12.95 20.64 8.30
N GLY A 167 11.90 21.31 7.82
CA GLY A 167 11.93 22.03 6.55
C GLY A 167 11.78 21.18 5.28
N MET A 168 11.47 19.89 5.38
CA MET A 168 11.34 18.99 4.24
C MET A 168 10.13 19.33 3.36
N TYR A 169 10.38 19.71 2.11
CA TYR A 169 9.33 19.96 1.12
C TYR A 169 8.65 18.68 0.62
N THR A 170 9.36 17.55 0.68
CA THR A 170 8.86 16.24 0.27
C THR A 170 7.84 15.65 1.24
N ALA A 171 7.79 16.17 2.47
CA ALA A 171 6.95 15.64 3.54
C ALA A 171 5.56 16.26 3.63
N THR A 172 5.26 17.35 2.91
CA THR A 172 3.97 18.03 3.02
C THR A 172 3.37 18.37 1.67
N VAL A 173 2.04 18.28 1.57
CA VAL A 173 1.25 18.63 0.41
C VAL A 173 -0.08 19.25 0.88
N GLY A 174 -0.76 19.97 0.00
CA GLY A 174 -2.11 20.48 0.30
C GLY A 174 -3.15 19.36 0.30
N ALA A 175 -4.05 19.37 1.27
CA ALA A 175 -5.14 18.39 1.39
C ALA A 175 -6.02 18.35 0.13
N ASP A 176 -6.25 19.50 -0.51
CA ASP A 176 -6.98 19.63 -1.76
C ASP A 176 -6.37 18.83 -2.92
N VAL A 177 -5.04 18.71 -2.95
CA VAL A 177 -4.33 17.91 -3.96
C VAL A 177 -4.60 16.43 -3.76
N TRP A 178 -4.55 15.96 -2.51
CA TRP A 178 -4.84 14.57 -2.17
C TRP A 178 -6.31 14.21 -2.41
N ALA A 179 -7.23 15.05 -1.96
CA ALA A 179 -8.65 14.86 -2.19
C ALA A 179 -8.99 14.76 -3.69
N LYS A 180 -8.35 15.59 -4.52
CA LYS A 180 -8.56 15.61 -5.98
C LYS A 180 -8.02 14.37 -6.68
N ILE A 181 -6.79 13.91 -6.34
CA ILE A 181 -6.09 12.85 -7.08
C ILE A 181 -6.43 11.48 -6.51
N PHE A 182 -6.35 11.32 -5.19
CA PHE A 182 -6.46 10.03 -4.50
C PHE A 182 -7.83 9.83 -3.83
N GLY A 183 -8.58 10.90 -3.61
CA GLY A 183 -9.84 10.86 -2.87
C GLY A 183 -9.63 10.71 -1.35
N VAL A 184 -8.44 11.03 -0.86
CA VAL A 184 -8.04 10.97 0.56
C VAL A 184 -8.13 12.35 1.19
N ASP A 185 -8.73 12.45 2.37
CA ASP A 185 -8.75 13.68 3.16
C ASP A 185 -7.58 13.74 4.14
N VAL A 186 -7.30 14.93 4.66
CA VAL A 186 -6.19 15.17 5.61
C VAL A 186 -6.69 15.94 6.81
N GLU A 187 -6.63 15.33 7.97
CA GLU A 187 -6.89 15.99 9.26
C GLU A 187 -5.57 16.42 9.91
N HIS A 188 -5.42 17.72 10.17
CA HIS A 188 -4.25 18.26 10.85
C HIS A 188 -4.47 18.30 12.36
N ILE A 189 -3.67 17.56 13.10
CA ILE A 189 -3.76 17.40 14.55
C ILE A 189 -2.49 17.96 15.19
N ASP A 190 -2.64 18.82 16.19
CA ASP A 190 -1.48 19.26 16.96
C ASP A 190 -0.88 18.07 17.70
N GLN A 191 0.43 17.84 17.55
CA GLN A 191 1.10 16.73 18.24
C GLN A 191 1.07 16.81 19.77
N TRP A 192 0.70 17.98 20.35
CA TRP A 192 0.39 18.11 21.74
C TRP A 192 -0.77 17.20 22.20
N GLU A 193 -1.69 16.87 21.29
CA GLU A 193 -2.77 15.93 21.60
C GLU A 193 -2.26 14.53 21.94
N ILE A 194 -1.13 14.10 21.38
CA ILE A 194 -0.47 12.85 21.77
C ILE A 194 -0.03 12.94 23.23
N VAL A 195 0.62 14.04 23.62
CA VAL A 195 1.10 14.27 24.99
C VAL A 195 -0.05 14.32 25.98
N ARG A 196 -1.11 15.07 25.64
CA ARG A 196 -2.32 15.20 26.46
C ARG A 196 -3.02 13.86 26.65
N LYS A 197 -3.21 13.11 25.57
CA LYS A 197 -3.89 11.81 25.58
C LYS A 197 -3.06 10.76 26.32
N ALA A 198 -1.74 10.72 26.11
CA ALA A 198 -0.83 9.80 26.81
C ALA A 198 -0.93 9.88 28.33
N GLN A 199 -1.17 11.10 28.88
CA GLN A 199 -1.39 11.30 30.31
C GLN A 199 -2.70 10.72 30.84
N THR A 200 -3.65 10.42 29.95
CA THR A 200 -4.95 9.85 30.32
C THR A 200 -5.03 8.33 30.17
N ILE A 201 -4.01 7.72 29.56
CA ILE A 201 -3.96 6.25 29.39
C ILE A 201 -3.84 5.61 30.78
N PRO A 202 -4.69 4.61 31.12
CA PRO A 202 -4.64 3.96 32.42
C PRO A 202 -3.27 3.35 32.71
N GLN A 203 -2.71 3.65 33.88
CA GLN A 203 -1.38 3.16 34.27
C GLN A 203 -1.29 1.63 34.26
N GLU A 204 -2.37 0.94 34.62
CA GLU A 204 -2.43 -0.54 34.57
C GLU A 204 -2.26 -1.06 33.14
N LYS A 205 -2.86 -0.38 32.15
CA LYS A 205 -2.73 -0.72 30.73
C LYS A 205 -1.29 -0.56 30.25
N VAL A 206 -0.66 0.55 30.64
CA VAL A 206 0.76 0.83 30.32
C VAL A 206 1.68 -0.18 30.97
N GLU A 207 1.44 -0.51 32.25
CA GLU A 207 2.25 -1.51 33.00
C GLU A 207 2.18 -2.89 32.38
N LYS A 208 0.98 -3.34 31.98
CA LYS A 208 0.78 -4.62 31.32
C LYS A 208 1.58 -4.68 30.00
N ALA A 209 1.51 -3.64 29.19
CA ALA A 209 2.24 -3.56 27.91
C ALA A 209 3.76 -3.48 28.14
N PHE A 210 4.20 -2.78 29.16
CA PHE A 210 5.61 -2.73 29.55
C PHE A 210 6.16 -4.09 29.94
N LEU A 211 5.45 -4.84 30.80
CA LEU A 211 5.83 -6.21 31.17
C LEU A 211 5.83 -7.16 29.98
N TRP A 212 4.86 -6.98 29.05
CA TRP A 212 4.84 -7.74 27.81
C TRP A 212 6.08 -7.46 26.94
N CYS A 213 6.55 -6.20 26.85
CA CYS A 213 7.81 -5.89 26.17
C CYS A 213 9.01 -6.56 26.85
N GLU A 214 9.10 -6.52 28.18
CA GLU A 214 10.19 -7.15 28.93
C GLU A 214 10.22 -8.67 28.75
N GLU A 215 9.08 -9.31 28.56
CA GLU A 215 8.95 -10.75 28.36
C GLU A 215 9.25 -11.19 26.92
N ASN A 216 8.90 -10.40 25.92
CA ASN A 216 8.87 -10.85 24.52
C ASN A 216 9.97 -10.25 23.63
N VAL A 217 10.48 -9.06 23.94
CA VAL A 217 11.58 -8.45 23.20
C VAL A 217 12.90 -9.14 23.54
N GLY A 218 13.71 -9.43 22.53
CA GLY A 218 14.95 -10.18 22.72
C GLY A 218 15.89 -9.56 23.75
N LYS A 219 15.98 -8.23 23.79
CA LYS A 219 16.73 -7.51 24.83
C LYS A 219 16.30 -6.05 24.94
N ILE A 220 16.28 -5.49 26.15
CA ILE A 220 16.11 -4.06 26.40
C ILE A 220 17.39 -3.55 27.10
N MET A 221 18.04 -2.57 26.49
CA MET A 221 19.35 -2.04 26.88
C MET A 221 19.19 -0.76 27.70
N TYR A 222 18.67 -0.86 28.94
CA TYR A 222 18.57 0.31 29.80
C TYR A 222 19.95 0.92 30.11
N ASP A 223 20.10 2.22 29.90
CA ASP A 223 21.32 2.99 30.22
C ASP A 223 21.15 3.93 31.42
N GLY A 224 19.94 3.99 31.96
CA GLY A 224 19.58 4.85 33.09
C GLY A 224 19.51 6.34 32.75
N LYS A 225 19.57 6.70 31.45
CA LYS A 225 19.55 8.09 30.97
C LYS A 225 18.64 8.30 29.79
N GLN A 226 18.97 7.74 28.62
CA GLN A 226 18.17 7.84 27.38
C GLN A 226 17.08 6.80 27.34
N LEU A 227 17.31 5.63 27.92
CA LEU A 227 16.31 4.57 28.05
C LEU A 227 16.22 4.13 29.52
N THR A 228 15.08 4.42 30.12
CA THR A 228 14.69 3.94 31.46
C THR A 228 13.31 3.30 31.37
N PRO A 229 12.91 2.48 32.39
CA PRO A 229 11.54 1.96 32.44
C PRO A 229 10.46 3.04 32.33
N GLU A 230 10.67 4.22 32.93
CA GLU A 230 9.72 5.34 32.90
C GLU A 230 9.62 5.95 31.50
N ILE A 231 10.74 6.07 30.76
CA ILE A 231 10.75 6.57 29.38
C ILE A 231 10.06 5.57 28.46
N LEU A 232 10.36 4.28 28.59
CA LEU A 232 9.69 3.24 27.80
C LEU A 232 8.19 3.21 28.07
N LYS A 233 7.74 3.30 29.32
CA LYS A 233 6.31 3.41 29.68
C LYS A 233 5.67 4.65 29.06
N ARG A 234 6.39 5.77 28.96
CA ARG A 234 5.90 6.98 28.29
C ARG A 234 5.73 6.77 26.78
N GLN A 235 6.66 6.09 26.12
CA GLN A 235 6.52 5.72 24.70
C GLN A 235 5.34 4.76 24.47
N ILE A 236 5.14 3.79 25.36
CA ILE A 236 3.98 2.88 25.33
C ILE A 236 2.66 3.65 25.50
N ALA A 237 2.61 4.59 26.45
CA ALA A 237 1.45 5.46 26.61
C ALA A 237 1.19 6.32 25.36
N SER A 238 2.25 6.78 24.67
CA SER A 238 2.15 7.51 23.42
C SER A 238 1.60 6.65 22.28
N TYR A 239 2.02 5.38 22.20
CA TYR A 239 1.44 4.41 21.27
C TYR A 239 -0.09 4.31 21.44
N TYR A 240 -0.54 4.07 22.66
CA TYR A 240 -1.97 3.99 22.95
C TYR A 240 -2.69 5.30 22.66
N ALA A 241 -2.05 6.43 22.96
CA ALA A 241 -2.62 7.75 22.67
C ALA A 241 -2.88 7.94 21.16
N VAL A 242 -1.89 7.64 20.33
CA VAL A 242 -2.05 7.76 18.86
C VAL A 242 -3.10 6.79 18.35
N LYS A 243 -3.07 5.52 18.79
CA LYS A 243 -4.05 4.51 18.41
C LYS A 243 -5.47 4.94 18.75
N GLU A 244 -5.72 5.41 19.99
CA GLU A 244 -7.04 5.86 20.43
C GLU A 244 -7.48 7.13 19.69
N ILE A 245 -6.59 8.08 19.38
CA ILE A 245 -6.91 9.26 18.57
C ILE A 245 -7.31 8.82 17.14
N CYS A 246 -6.58 7.90 16.53
CA CYS A 246 -6.95 7.37 15.22
C CYS A 246 -8.35 6.72 15.23
N GLU A 247 -8.67 5.95 16.27
CA GLU A 247 -9.99 5.33 16.44
C GLU A 247 -11.10 6.38 16.67
N GLU A 248 -10.89 7.35 17.58
CA GLU A 248 -11.86 8.39 17.93
C GLU A 248 -12.16 9.34 16.77
N MET A 249 -11.17 9.63 15.93
CA MET A 249 -11.29 10.52 14.77
C MET A 249 -11.52 9.79 13.45
N HIS A 250 -11.62 8.47 13.47
CA HIS A 250 -11.77 7.61 12.28
C HIS A 250 -10.68 7.84 11.24
N LEU A 251 -9.41 7.89 11.67
CA LEU A 251 -8.27 8.04 10.78
C LEU A 251 -7.85 6.65 10.27
N ASP A 252 -7.70 6.50 8.97
CA ASP A 252 -7.34 5.23 8.34
C ASP A 252 -5.83 4.96 8.40
N PHE A 253 -5.04 6.04 8.33
CA PHE A 253 -3.60 6.02 8.48
C PHE A 253 -3.10 7.37 8.99
N CYS A 254 -1.85 7.44 9.43
CA CYS A 254 -1.33 8.66 10.04
C CYS A 254 0.17 8.88 9.79
N GLY A 255 0.67 9.99 10.29
CA GLY A 255 2.08 10.30 10.37
C GLY A 255 2.35 11.24 11.55
N ILE A 256 3.47 11.02 12.23
CA ILE A 256 3.86 11.80 13.40
C ILE A 256 5.09 12.64 13.08
N LYS A 257 5.00 13.96 13.24
CA LYS A 257 6.15 14.86 13.04
C LYS A 257 7.31 14.52 13.97
N GLY A 258 7.04 14.32 15.25
CA GLY A 258 8.02 13.98 16.28
C GLY A 258 9.09 15.05 16.49
N GLN A 259 9.92 15.24 15.49
CA GLN A 259 11.10 16.10 15.55
C GLN A 259 10.82 17.57 15.23
N PRO A 260 11.42 18.52 15.99
CA PRO A 260 12.22 18.28 17.19
C PRO A 260 11.41 18.33 18.50
N GLU A 261 10.12 18.66 18.45
CA GLU A 261 9.35 19.04 19.63
C GLU A 261 9.16 17.88 20.61
N LEU A 262 8.65 16.72 20.14
CA LEU A 262 8.44 15.55 21.01
C LEU A 262 9.77 14.89 21.37
N THR A 263 10.66 14.72 20.40
CA THR A 263 11.96 14.08 20.61
C THR A 263 12.89 14.83 21.54
N ASN A 264 12.69 16.13 21.72
CA ASN A 264 13.49 16.94 22.65
C ASN A 264 12.81 17.18 24.00
N ASN A 265 11.47 17.12 24.09
CA ASN A 265 10.75 17.58 25.27
C ASN A 265 9.81 16.54 25.90
N PHE A 266 9.60 15.39 25.25
CA PHE A 266 8.67 14.38 25.74
C PHE A 266 9.23 12.97 25.67
N CYS A 267 9.26 12.34 24.50
CA CYS A 267 9.96 11.09 24.17
C CYS A 267 9.97 10.93 22.64
N THR A 268 10.80 10.00 22.14
CA THR A 268 10.72 9.60 20.73
C THR A 268 9.45 8.77 20.48
N MET A 269 8.99 8.74 19.21
CA MET A 269 7.75 8.06 18.83
C MET A 269 7.97 6.66 18.24
N ASP A 270 9.18 6.13 18.29
CA ASP A 270 9.60 4.88 17.66
C ASP A 270 8.73 3.69 18.03
N ILE A 271 8.37 3.54 19.31
CA ILE A 271 7.44 2.51 19.78
C ILE A 271 6.06 2.67 19.14
N ALA A 272 5.56 3.91 19.05
CA ALA A 272 4.26 4.18 18.43
C ALA A 272 4.30 3.87 16.93
N GLU A 273 5.30 4.37 16.22
CA GLU A 273 5.45 4.21 14.78
C GLU A 273 5.66 2.74 14.40
N ALA A 274 6.51 1.98 15.11
CA ALA A 274 6.74 0.58 14.84
C ALA A 274 5.49 -0.28 15.09
N PHE A 275 4.90 -0.20 16.28
CA PHE A 275 3.76 -1.06 16.63
C PHE A 275 2.45 -0.65 15.97
N LEU A 276 2.28 0.60 15.50
CA LEU A 276 1.15 0.94 14.62
C LEU A 276 1.27 0.22 13.28
N ASN A 277 2.46 0.19 12.70
CA ASN A 277 2.75 -0.49 11.43
C ASN A 277 2.80 -2.03 11.55
N ASP A 278 2.94 -2.59 12.75
CA ASP A 278 2.98 -4.04 12.97
C ASP A 278 1.57 -4.69 12.86
N PRO A 279 1.51 -5.99 12.50
CA PRO A 279 0.27 -6.76 12.47
C PRO A 279 -0.13 -7.28 13.86
N TYR A 280 0.49 -6.80 14.91
CA TYR A 280 0.23 -7.08 16.31
C TYR A 280 0.67 -5.91 17.19
N ASP A 281 0.21 -5.90 18.42
CA ASP A 281 0.66 -5.02 19.48
C ASP A 281 0.65 -5.73 20.84
N PHE A 282 0.74 -4.98 21.92
CA PHE A 282 0.70 -5.48 23.31
C PHE A 282 -0.62 -6.15 23.71
N ASP A 283 -1.69 -5.92 22.94
CA ASP A 283 -3.02 -6.49 23.16
C ASP A 283 -3.30 -7.69 22.25
N GLY A 284 -2.44 -7.97 21.26
CA GLY A 284 -2.55 -9.12 20.36
C GLY A 284 -2.50 -8.78 18.87
N PRO A 285 -3.00 -9.65 18.00
CA PRO A 285 -3.06 -9.42 16.55
C PRO A 285 -3.97 -8.25 16.21
N LYS A 286 -3.58 -7.44 15.23
CA LYS A 286 -4.36 -6.31 14.71
C LYS A 286 -4.06 -6.06 13.23
N GLU A 287 -4.92 -5.28 12.58
CA GLU A 287 -4.58 -4.74 11.26
C GLU A 287 -3.53 -3.62 11.42
N PRO A 288 -2.50 -3.58 10.54
CA PRO A 288 -1.52 -2.50 10.54
C PRO A 288 -2.18 -1.14 10.22
N ILE A 289 -1.92 -0.15 11.08
CA ILE A 289 -2.23 1.25 10.82
C ILE A 289 -0.93 1.87 10.30
N VAL A 290 -0.90 2.29 9.05
CA VAL A 290 0.28 2.97 8.52
C VAL A 290 0.54 4.24 9.33
N CYS A 291 1.74 4.34 9.86
CA CYS A 291 2.22 5.53 10.55
C CYS A 291 3.58 5.93 9.97
N ALA A 292 3.60 7.04 9.24
CA ALA A 292 4.83 7.53 8.65
C ALA A 292 5.57 8.42 9.64
N THR A 293 6.86 8.22 9.70
CA THR A 293 7.74 9.13 10.45
C THR A 293 7.72 10.53 9.87
N GLU A 294 8.04 11.48 10.73
CA GLU A 294 8.20 12.89 10.35
C GLU A 294 6.95 13.46 9.67
N ALA A 295 5.77 12.84 9.90
CA ALA A 295 4.51 13.18 9.25
C ALA A 295 4.65 13.30 7.71
N ASP A 296 5.55 12.49 7.11
CA ASP A 296 5.77 12.50 5.67
C ASP A 296 4.53 11.98 4.95
N MET A 297 3.72 12.92 4.44
CA MET A 297 2.45 12.63 3.80
C MET A 297 2.61 11.74 2.56
N ASP A 298 3.55 12.07 1.66
CA ASP A 298 3.77 11.26 0.44
C ASP A 298 4.33 9.87 0.77
N ALA A 299 5.06 9.74 1.88
CA ALA A 299 5.47 8.46 2.43
C ALA A 299 4.28 7.64 2.94
N ALA A 300 3.46 8.25 3.80
CA ALA A 300 2.27 7.61 4.36
C ALA A 300 1.35 7.08 3.25
N LEU A 301 1.08 7.88 2.22
CA LEU A 301 0.25 7.48 1.09
C LEU A 301 0.91 6.37 0.25
N THR A 302 2.24 6.44 0.05
CA THR A 302 2.97 5.34 -0.62
C THR A 302 2.84 4.04 0.17
N MET A 303 3.04 4.11 1.49
CA MET A 303 2.92 2.96 2.37
C MET A 303 1.48 2.40 2.37
N GLU A 304 0.46 3.26 2.41
CA GLU A 304 -0.94 2.83 2.39
C GLU A 304 -1.29 2.11 1.08
N ILE A 305 -0.86 2.63 -0.08
CA ILE A 305 -1.00 1.97 -1.38
C ILE A 305 -0.30 0.59 -1.35
N MET A 306 0.96 0.53 -0.90
CA MET A 306 1.72 -0.72 -0.85
C MET A 306 1.12 -1.73 0.12
N LYS A 307 0.64 -1.30 1.28
CA LYS A 307 -0.07 -2.14 2.26
C LYS A 307 -1.34 -2.74 1.66
N LYS A 308 -2.14 -1.94 0.94
CA LYS A 308 -3.37 -2.40 0.28
C LYS A 308 -3.10 -3.45 -0.80
N LEU A 309 -2.00 -3.33 -1.52
CA LEU A 309 -1.59 -4.30 -2.55
C LEU A 309 -1.00 -5.57 -1.93
N ALA A 310 -0.03 -5.43 -1.03
CA ALA A 310 0.73 -6.54 -0.46
C ALA A 310 0.01 -7.27 0.69
N LYS A 311 -0.92 -6.59 1.37
CA LYS A 311 -1.60 -7.10 2.59
C LYS A 311 -0.62 -7.44 3.72
N THR A 312 0.49 -6.73 3.78
CA THR A 312 1.56 -6.88 4.77
C THR A 312 2.00 -5.51 5.28
N PRO A 313 2.70 -5.42 6.41
CA PRO A 313 3.41 -4.22 6.82
C PRO A 313 4.33 -3.69 5.72
N VAL A 314 4.52 -2.37 5.71
CA VAL A 314 5.40 -1.67 4.77
C VAL A 314 6.56 -1.06 5.54
N LEU A 315 7.78 -1.29 5.06
CA LEU A 315 8.96 -0.68 5.63
C LEU A 315 9.01 0.80 5.25
N PHE A 316 9.27 1.64 6.24
CA PHE A 316 9.67 3.04 6.05
C PHE A 316 11.17 3.15 6.36
N ALA A 317 11.97 3.75 5.51
CA ALA A 317 13.38 3.98 5.81
C ALA A 317 13.95 5.22 5.13
N ASP A 318 15.01 5.76 5.72
CA ASP A 318 15.93 6.63 5.03
C ASP A 318 16.79 5.84 4.05
N VAL A 319 17.05 6.44 2.89
CA VAL A 319 18.15 6.05 2.01
C VAL A 319 19.45 6.56 2.67
N ARG A 320 20.00 5.78 3.61
CA ARG A 320 20.94 6.35 4.56
C ARG A 320 22.40 6.19 4.18
N HIS A 321 22.84 4.98 3.82
CA HIS A 321 24.25 4.72 3.51
C HIS A 321 24.37 3.78 2.32
N TRP A 322 25.41 4.02 1.51
CA TRP A 322 25.86 3.06 0.51
C TRP A 322 27.18 2.43 0.98
N HIS A 323 27.22 1.10 1.03
CA HIS A 323 28.40 0.32 1.36
C HIS A 323 28.99 -0.29 0.10
N ASP A 324 30.00 0.38 -0.46
CA ASP A 324 30.61 0.00 -1.72
C ASP A 324 31.27 -1.39 -1.66
N ASP A 325 31.90 -1.72 -0.54
CA ASP A 325 32.53 -3.02 -0.30
C ASP A 325 31.55 -4.20 -0.41
N TYR A 326 30.28 -3.98 -0.12
CA TYR A 326 29.22 -5.00 -0.09
C TYR A 326 28.18 -4.81 -1.21
N GLN A 327 28.24 -3.71 -1.95
CA GLN A 327 27.28 -3.32 -2.98
C GLN A 327 25.82 -3.35 -2.43
N ILE A 328 25.64 -2.76 -1.26
CA ILE A 328 24.33 -2.65 -0.59
C ILE A 328 23.98 -1.21 -0.24
N LEU A 329 22.71 -0.92 -0.35
CA LEU A 329 22.08 0.27 0.23
C LEU A 329 21.60 -0.09 1.64
N ASP A 330 22.07 0.61 2.66
CA ASP A 330 21.60 0.47 4.03
C ASP A 330 20.42 1.41 4.25
N LEU A 331 19.24 0.80 4.27
CA LEU A 331 17.98 1.44 4.58
C LEU A 331 17.80 1.41 6.09
N CYS A 332 18.06 2.54 6.73
CA CYS A 332 18.11 2.65 8.17
C CYS A 332 17.36 3.90 8.61
N ASN A 333 16.61 3.82 9.69
CA ASN A 333 15.90 4.96 10.23
C ASN A 333 15.88 4.94 11.76
N SER A 334 15.55 6.08 12.39
CA SER A 334 15.49 6.26 13.83
C SER A 334 14.37 5.42 14.48
N GLY A 335 14.58 4.11 14.62
CA GLY A 335 13.80 3.21 15.44
C GLY A 335 12.39 2.78 14.94
N GLN A 336 11.99 3.12 13.72
CA GLN A 336 10.59 2.98 13.30
C GLN A 336 10.27 1.90 12.29
N HIS A 337 11.17 1.02 11.94
CA HIS A 337 10.75 -0.14 11.17
C HIS A 337 9.75 -0.97 11.99
N ALA A 338 8.65 -1.41 11.36
CA ALA A 338 7.80 -2.42 11.98
C ALA A 338 8.63 -3.64 12.39
N THR A 339 8.41 -4.18 13.57
CA THR A 339 9.15 -5.34 14.05
C THR A 339 8.90 -6.59 13.22
N TYR A 340 7.81 -6.58 12.43
CA TYR A 340 7.54 -7.56 11.37
C TYR A 340 8.77 -7.85 10.50
N PHE A 341 9.56 -6.86 10.16
CA PHE A 341 10.72 -7.03 9.28
C PHE A 341 11.86 -7.84 9.91
N ALA A 342 11.92 -7.99 11.23
CA ALA A 342 12.92 -8.82 11.89
C ALA A 342 12.79 -10.31 11.55
N GLY A 343 11.59 -10.79 11.24
CA GLY A 343 11.33 -12.20 10.94
C GLY A 343 10.38 -12.46 9.77
N ALA A 344 9.80 -11.42 9.18
CA ALA A 344 8.79 -11.47 8.14
C ALA A 344 7.57 -12.34 8.50
N SER A 345 7.13 -12.27 9.76
CA SER A 345 6.03 -13.09 10.30
C SER A 345 4.90 -12.23 10.86
N PHE A 346 3.66 -12.70 10.73
CA PHE A 346 2.50 -12.11 11.39
C PHE A 346 2.39 -12.46 12.88
N HIS A 347 3.34 -13.25 13.40
CA HIS A 347 3.41 -13.68 14.79
C HIS A 347 4.59 -12.99 15.49
N TYR A 348 4.32 -12.24 16.56
CA TYR A 348 5.34 -11.51 17.30
C TYR A 348 6.43 -12.44 17.86
N GLN A 349 6.10 -13.70 18.18
CA GLN A 349 7.03 -14.69 18.69
C GLN A 349 8.19 -15.02 17.72
N ASP A 350 7.99 -14.81 16.43
CA ASP A 350 9.02 -15.04 15.40
C ASP A 350 9.91 -13.82 15.17
N ASN A 351 9.40 -12.62 15.53
CA ASN A 351 10.02 -11.33 15.27
C ASN A 351 10.72 -10.75 16.51
N LEU A 352 9.98 -10.57 17.61
CA LEU A 352 10.45 -9.83 18.79
C LEU A 352 11.69 -10.44 19.48
N PRO A 353 11.94 -11.76 19.50
CA PRO A 353 13.18 -12.30 20.02
C PRO A 353 14.45 -11.83 19.26
N LYS A 354 14.29 -11.31 18.04
CA LYS A 354 15.38 -10.75 17.21
C LYS A 354 15.52 -9.24 17.34
N VAL A 355 14.65 -8.61 18.10
CA VAL A 355 14.61 -7.14 18.29
C VAL A 355 15.34 -6.77 19.58
N ILE A 356 16.10 -5.70 19.53
CA ILE A 356 16.76 -5.11 20.70
C ILE A 356 16.28 -3.66 20.84
N PHE A 357 15.79 -3.32 22.01
CA PHE A 357 15.53 -1.92 22.34
C PHE A 357 16.82 -1.30 22.86
N TYR A 358 17.39 -0.40 22.05
CA TYR A 358 18.55 0.40 22.42
C TYR A 358 18.13 1.77 22.98
N PRO A 359 18.95 2.39 23.85
CA PRO A 359 18.82 3.81 24.14
C PRO A 359 18.92 4.61 22.84
N GLU A 360 18.03 5.59 22.67
CA GLU A 360 18.11 6.48 21.53
C GLU A 360 19.42 7.30 21.48
N SER A 361 19.78 7.69 20.28
CA SER A 361 21.01 8.44 20.04
C SER A 361 20.94 9.85 20.63
N PHE A 362 22.11 10.50 20.72
CA PHE A 362 22.24 11.85 21.25
C PHE A 362 21.46 12.93 20.50
N TYR A 363 20.93 12.62 19.32
CA TYR A 363 20.08 13.53 18.56
C TYR A 363 18.75 13.84 19.27
N PHE A 364 18.30 12.95 20.17
CA PHE A 364 16.97 13.00 20.79
C PHE A 364 17.07 13.19 22.30
N LEU A 365 16.99 14.46 22.74
CA LEU A 365 17.27 14.85 24.13
C LEU A 365 16.33 14.23 25.17
N ALA A 366 15.07 13.95 24.80
CA ALA A 366 14.10 13.36 25.71
C ALA A 366 14.23 11.83 25.85
N GLY A 367 15.03 11.20 25.00
CA GLY A 367 15.26 9.77 25.01
C GLY A 367 14.09 8.93 24.51
N GLY A 368 14.30 7.64 24.53
CA GLY A 368 13.38 6.60 24.10
C GLY A 368 14.11 5.31 23.78
N ALA A 369 13.35 4.27 23.45
CA ALA A 369 13.86 3.05 22.88
C ALA A 369 13.88 3.18 21.35
N ALA A 370 15.04 2.99 20.75
CA ALA A 370 15.20 2.69 19.34
C ALA A 370 14.99 1.18 19.12
N ILE A 371 14.34 0.79 18.02
CA ILE A 371 13.89 -0.59 17.79
C ILE A 371 14.84 -1.29 16.83
N HIS A 372 16.01 -1.66 17.33
CA HIS A 372 17.05 -2.30 16.53
C HIS A 372 16.69 -3.71 16.10
N HIS A 373 16.83 -3.95 14.80
CA HIS A 373 16.88 -5.28 14.18
C HIS A 373 17.49 -5.17 12.77
N LEU A 374 17.84 -6.31 12.19
CA LEU A 374 18.20 -6.41 10.79
C LEU A 374 17.07 -7.10 10.03
N ALA A 375 16.59 -6.50 8.96
CA ALA A 375 15.48 -7.02 8.17
C ALA A 375 15.76 -8.43 7.62
N HIS A 376 14.76 -9.29 7.68
CA HIS A 376 14.81 -10.65 7.16
C HIS A 376 15.12 -10.65 5.65
N PRO A 377 15.98 -11.53 5.13
CA PRO A 377 16.29 -11.60 3.71
C PRO A 377 15.08 -11.92 2.85
N GLY A 378 15.04 -11.35 1.63
CA GLY A 378 14.01 -11.66 0.67
C GLY A 378 13.89 -10.60 -0.43
N LYS A 379 13.27 -11.00 -1.55
CA LYS A 379 12.96 -10.07 -2.63
C LYS A 379 11.93 -9.04 -2.21
N VAL A 380 12.17 -7.79 -2.61
CA VAL A 380 11.31 -6.67 -2.25
C VAL A 380 11.00 -5.80 -3.47
N THR A 381 9.81 -5.20 -3.44
CA THR A 381 9.47 -4.05 -4.27
C THR A 381 9.62 -2.80 -3.41
N LEU A 382 10.36 -1.82 -3.94
CA LEU A 382 10.51 -0.52 -3.31
C LEU A 382 9.75 0.53 -4.13
N ALA A 383 9.13 1.49 -3.45
CA ALA A 383 8.44 2.57 -4.12
C ALA A 383 8.45 3.87 -3.32
N ARG A 384 8.23 4.97 -4.04
CA ARG A 384 8.05 6.30 -3.45
C ARG A 384 7.23 7.19 -4.39
N LEU A 385 6.14 7.77 -3.87
CA LEU A 385 5.48 8.91 -4.49
C LEU A 385 6.38 10.15 -4.38
N GLY A 386 6.51 10.87 -5.46
CA GLY A 386 7.23 12.13 -5.54
C GLY A 386 6.47 13.15 -6.35
N ARG A 387 6.94 14.40 -6.36
CA ARG A 387 6.33 15.48 -7.12
C ARG A 387 7.39 16.22 -7.95
N LYS A 388 7.14 16.33 -9.25
CA LYS A 388 7.93 17.15 -10.17
C LYS A 388 7.06 18.31 -10.65
N ASN A 389 7.44 19.55 -10.38
CA ASN A 389 6.65 20.75 -10.73
C ASN A 389 5.18 20.69 -10.24
N GLY A 390 4.96 20.12 -9.05
CA GLY A 390 3.61 19.95 -8.48
C GLY A 390 2.80 18.77 -9.02
N CYS A 391 3.29 18.03 -10.02
CA CYS A 391 2.65 16.84 -10.56
C CYS A 391 3.21 15.58 -9.87
N TYR A 392 2.31 14.66 -9.49
CA TYR A 392 2.67 13.39 -8.89
C TYR A 392 3.29 12.44 -9.92
N TRP A 393 4.26 11.68 -9.45
CA TRP A 393 4.81 10.51 -10.11
C TRP A 393 5.27 9.50 -9.06
N MET A 394 5.45 8.25 -9.45
CA MET A 394 5.94 7.20 -8.56
C MET A 394 7.26 6.63 -9.10
N ALA A 395 8.29 6.61 -8.25
CA ALA A 395 9.48 5.80 -8.46
C ALA A 395 9.20 4.38 -7.98
N ILE A 396 9.50 3.38 -8.81
CA ILE A 396 9.28 1.96 -8.52
C ILE A 396 10.58 1.23 -8.85
N LEU A 397 11.02 0.34 -7.98
CA LEU A 397 12.21 -0.50 -8.24
C LEU A 397 12.11 -1.82 -7.46
N THR A 398 12.98 -2.76 -7.80
CA THR A 398 13.14 -4.02 -7.07
C THR A 398 14.52 -4.14 -6.48
N GLY A 399 14.62 -5.01 -5.50
CA GLY A 399 15.87 -5.38 -4.85
C GLY A 399 15.69 -6.62 -3.99
N GLU A 400 16.69 -6.90 -3.23
CA GLU A 400 16.68 -8.02 -2.29
C GLU A 400 17.28 -7.57 -0.95
N PHE A 401 16.52 -7.76 0.14
CA PHE A 401 17.09 -7.65 1.47
C PHE A 401 18.02 -8.84 1.70
N VAL A 402 19.22 -8.55 2.17
CA VAL A 402 20.29 -9.53 2.39
C VAL A 402 20.82 -9.45 3.80
N GLN A 403 21.36 -10.56 4.27
CA GLN A 403 22.15 -10.63 5.50
C GLN A 403 23.47 -11.33 5.18
N PHE A 404 24.49 -10.94 5.89
CA PHE A 404 25.81 -11.60 5.88
C PHE A 404 25.94 -12.47 7.13
N ASP A 405 27.15 -12.94 7.45
CA ASP A 405 27.44 -13.52 8.74
C ASP A 405 27.34 -12.46 9.86
N ASP A 406 27.10 -12.92 11.09
CA ASP A 406 26.83 -12.04 12.24
C ASP A 406 27.93 -11.00 12.46
N LYS A 407 29.19 -11.36 12.25
CA LYS A 407 30.32 -10.44 12.43
C LYS A 407 30.28 -9.33 11.38
N THR A 408 30.03 -9.66 10.12
CA THR A 408 29.92 -8.70 9.03
C THR A 408 28.70 -7.80 9.22
N ASN A 409 27.55 -8.36 9.58
CA ASN A 409 26.36 -7.55 9.89
C ASN A 409 26.64 -6.55 11.00
N GLN A 410 27.24 -7.00 12.10
CA GLN A 410 27.60 -6.14 13.23
C GLN A 410 28.59 -5.04 12.82
N GLU A 411 29.59 -5.38 11.99
CA GLU A 411 30.57 -4.43 11.49
C GLU A 411 29.90 -3.33 10.66
N ILE A 412 29.02 -3.67 9.73
CA ILE A 412 28.28 -2.71 8.89
C ILE A 412 27.44 -1.78 9.77
N MET A 413 26.61 -2.34 10.66
CA MET A 413 25.74 -1.55 11.52
C MET A 413 26.51 -0.64 12.48
N THR A 414 27.67 -1.08 12.97
CA THR A 414 28.54 -0.25 13.85
C THR A 414 29.20 0.93 13.11
N ARG A 415 29.41 0.80 11.80
CA ARG A 415 29.92 1.91 10.97
C ARG A 415 28.88 3.03 10.78
N THR A 416 27.61 2.75 11.07
CA THR A 416 26.47 3.65 10.88
C THR A 416 25.83 4.00 12.21
N GLN A 417 24.64 3.49 12.51
CA GLN A 417 23.89 3.75 13.74
C GLN A 417 23.42 2.41 14.32
N ILE A 418 24.22 1.81 15.16
CA ILE A 418 23.95 0.47 15.73
C ILE A 418 22.62 0.38 16.48
N GLU A 419 22.14 1.47 17.05
CA GLU A 419 20.90 1.51 17.82
C GLU A 419 19.62 1.41 16.95
N TRP A 420 19.69 1.74 15.66
CA TRP A 420 18.53 1.80 14.79
C TRP A 420 18.29 0.50 14.02
N PRO A 421 17.08 0.27 13.46
CA PRO A 421 16.83 -0.87 12.59
C PRO A 421 17.46 -0.66 11.20
N HIS A 422 17.90 -1.75 10.61
CA HIS A 422 18.57 -1.79 9.31
C HIS A 422 17.86 -2.73 8.33
N ALA A 423 17.91 -2.39 7.05
CA ALA A 423 17.60 -3.29 5.95
C ALA A 423 18.67 -3.15 4.86
N PHE A 424 19.55 -4.13 4.74
CA PHE A 424 20.58 -4.16 3.73
C PHE A 424 20.00 -4.58 2.39
N CYS A 425 19.89 -3.65 1.45
CA CYS A 425 19.24 -3.86 0.17
C CYS A 425 20.24 -3.92 -0.98
N LYS A 426 20.29 -5.05 -1.71
CA LYS A 426 20.88 -5.12 -3.03
C LYS A 426 19.85 -4.64 -4.03
N LEU A 427 20.16 -3.57 -4.75
CA LEU A 427 19.27 -3.02 -5.78
C LEU A 427 19.42 -3.82 -7.10
N ASP A 428 18.33 -3.98 -7.83
CA ASP A 428 18.33 -4.53 -9.19
C ASP A 428 18.74 -3.48 -10.25
N THR A 429 19.16 -2.31 -9.81
CA THR A 429 19.67 -1.20 -10.61
C THR A 429 21.01 -0.71 -10.06
N SER A 430 21.77 0.05 -10.85
CA SER A 430 23.01 0.64 -10.34
C SER A 430 22.74 1.75 -9.34
N ILE A 431 23.64 1.93 -8.38
CA ILE A 431 23.54 3.02 -7.39
C ILE A 431 23.52 4.40 -8.08
N ASP A 432 24.26 4.57 -9.16
CA ASP A 432 24.27 5.85 -9.90
C ASP A 432 22.90 6.14 -10.54
N ASN A 433 22.25 5.12 -11.15
CA ASN A 433 20.91 5.28 -11.71
C ASN A 433 19.89 5.59 -10.61
N PHE A 434 19.99 4.91 -9.47
CA PHE A 434 19.16 5.17 -8.30
C PHE A 434 19.30 6.62 -7.81
N ILE A 435 20.53 7.08 -7.56
CA ILE A 435 20.81 8.44 -7.05
C ILE A 435 20.28 9.51 -8.02
N GLN A 436 20.40 9.29 -9.34
CA GLN A 436 19.97 10.27 -10.33
C GLN A 436 18.44 10.39 -10.44
N LYS A 437 17.70 9.33 -10.15
CA LYS A 437 16.28 9.26 -10.45
C LYS A 437 15.38 9.22 -9.22
N PHE A 438 15.86 8.73 -8.07
CA PHE A 438 15.03 8.58 -6.89
C PHE A 438 14.62 9.94 -6.31
N PRO A 439 13.33 10.14 -5.89
CA PRO A 439 12.78 11.49 -5.67
C PRO A 439 13.18 12.16 -4.35
N CYS A 440 13.57 11.40 -3.32
CA CYS A 440 13.83 11.98 -2.00
C CYS A 440 14.64 11.04 -1.10
N ASN A 441 14.75 11.38 0.21
CA ASN A 441 15.48 10.60 1.20
C ASN A 441 14.72 9.39 1.77
N HIS A 442 13.39 9.36 1.68
CA HIS A 442 12.58 8.26 2.22
C HIS A 442 12.19 7.25 1.12
N VAL A 443 12.28 5.97 1.45
CA VAL A 443 11.89 4.86 0.61
C VAL A 443 11.03 3.86 1.39
N HIS A 444 10.13 3.18 0.69
CA HIS A 444 9.22 2.21 1.30
C HIS A 444 9.36 0.88 0.60
N ALA A 445 9.25 -0.22 1.35
CA ALA A 445 9.44 -1.56 0.80
C ALA A 445 8.43 -2.56 1.34
N VAL A 446 8.06 -3.52 0.48
CA VAL A 446 7.31 -4.73 0.85
C VAL A 446 7.98 -5.95 0.24
N TYR A 447 7.87 -7.10 0.89
CA TYR A 447 8.29 -8.37 0.30
C TYR A 447 7.41 -8.74 -0.88
N GLY A 448 8.01 -9.18 -1.97
CA GLY A 448 7.32 -9.61 -3.19
C GLY A 448 7.57 -8.70 -4.41
N ASP A 449 6.90 -9.04 -5.52
CA ASP A 449 6.96 -8.30 -6.78
C ASP A 449 5.60 -7.67 -7.08
N TYR A 450 5.53 -6.35 -6.97
CA TYR A 450 4.33 -5.53 -7.18
C TYR A 450 4.52 -4.43 -8.23
N ILE A 451 5.54 -4.56 -9.10
CA ILE A 451 5.82 -3.54 -10.13
C ILE A 451 4.58 -3.28 -11.00
N GLU A 452 3.97 -4.34 -11.52
CA GLU A 452 2.85 -4.20 -12.46
C GLU A 452 1.59 -3.68 -11.77
N GLU A 453 1.36 -4.04 -10.50
CA GLU A 453 0.27 -3.50 -9.69
C GLU A 453 0.46 -1.99 -9.44
N LEU A 454 1.65 -1.54 -9.03
CA LEU A 454 1.96 -0.14 -8.78
C LEU A 454 1.87 0.71 -10.06
N LYS A 455 2.38 0.19 -11.20
CA LYS A 455 2.20 0.82 -12.51
C LYS A 455 0.73 1.02 -12.84
N THR A 456 -0.07 -0.03 -12.67
CA THR A 456 -1.51 0.00 -12.95
C THR A 456 -2.24 0.96 -12.01
N VAL A 457 -1.87 1.03 -10.73
CA VAL A 457 -2.39 2.05 -9.78
C VAL A 457 -2.11 3.45 -10.30
N CYS A 458 -0.87 3.74 -10.72
CA CYS A 458 -0.50 5.04 -11.28
C CYS A 458 -1.30 5.39 -12.54
N GLU A 459 -1.47 4.42 -13.45
CA GLU A 459 -2.26 4.58 -14.66
C GLU A 459 -3.74 4.88 -14.36
N ILE A 460 -4.34 4.19 -13.38
CA ILE A 460 -5.73 4.43 -12.96
C ILE A 460 -5.87 5.83 -12.33
N LEU A 461 -4.90 6.26 -11.53
CA LEU A 461 -4.86 7.58 -10.91
C LEU A 461 -4.50 8.71 -11.90
N GLY A 462 -4.00 8.37 -13.08
CA GLY A 462 -3.52 9.37 -14.07
C GLY A 462 -2.24 10.09 -13.63
N ILE A 463 -1.38 9.42 -12.85
CA ILE A 463 -0.06 9.93 -12.44
C ILE A 463 1.05 9.21 -13.20
N GLU A 464 2.18 9.90 -13.39
CA GLU A 464 3.35 9.29 -14.05
C GLU A 464 4.03 8.24 -13.14
N TRP A 465 4.76 7.33 -13.74
CA TRP A 465 5.60 6.38 -13.03
C TRP A 465 6.91 6.10 -13.79
N GLU A 466 7.92 5.68 -13.05
CA GLU A 466 9.20 5.25 -13.62
C GLU A 466 9.71 4.02 -12.86
N VAL A 467 10.07 2.97 -13.60
CA VAL A 467 10.81 1.83 -13.04
C VAL A 467 12.29 2.17 -13.17
N ILE A 468 12.99 2.27 -12.05
CA ILE A 468 14.38 2.74 -11.96
C ILE A 468 15.37 1.57 -12.12
#